data_eca395aac2a4cd2454d7c07fc60bef01
#
_entry.id   eca395aac2a4cd2454d7c07fc60bef01
#
_cell.length_a   1.000
_cell.length_b   1.000
_cell.length_c   1.000
_cell.angle_alpha   90.00
_cell.angle_beta   90.00
_cell.angle_gamma   90.00
#
_symmetry.space_group_name_H-M   'P 1'
#
loop_
_entity.id
_entity.type
_entity.pdbx_description
1 polymer ?
#
loop_
_entity_poly.entity_id
_entity_poly.type
_entity_poly.pdbx_seq_one_letter_code
_entity_poly.pdbx_strand_id
1 'polypeptide(L)'
;MMTIDFIAFYNKVSSIALNFPGTIASTSYRTPAFKVGKKMFARFKEDGKTLVVYTEERDKWMKQDPATFFITDHYKNYPAMLIDLAMVSKKDLKQLLFTSWQIRAPKRLLKK
;
A
#
# COMPACT_ATOMS: atom_id res chain seq x y z
N MET A 1 -3.18 -14.76 10.55
CA MET A 1 -2.51 -14.47 11.79
C MET A 1 -2.87 -13.07 12.28
N MET A 2 -3.70 -13.01 13.30
CA MET A 2 -4.24 -11.74 13.80
C MET A 2 -3.58 -11.38 15.11
N THR A 3 -2.51 -10.59 15.04
CA THR A 3 -1.87 -10.06 16.23
C THR A 3 -2.43 -8.67 16.52
N ILE A 4 -2.18 -8.17 17.74
CA ILE A 4 -2.58 -6.81 18.10
C ILE A 4 -1.90 -5.80 17.17
N ASP A 5 -0.63 -6.04 16.85
CA ASP A 5 0.11 -5.16 15.94
C ASP A 5 -0.51 -5.15 14.56
N PHE A 6 -0.88 -6.33 14.04
CA PHE A 6 -1.53 -6.39 12.73
C PHE A 6 -2.85 -5.64 12.73
N ILE A 7 -3.66 -5.79 13.78
CA ILE A 7 -4.94 -5.10 13.86
C ILE A 7 -4.73 -3.58 13.82
N ALA A 8 -3.75 -3.08 14.55
CA ALA A 8 -3.43 -1.66 14.54
C ALA A 8 -2.97 -1.20 13.15
N PHE A 9 -2.12 -1.97 12.49
CA PHE A 9 -1.65 -1.64 11.14
C PHE A 9 -2.80 -1.68 10.14
N TYR A 10 -3.65 -2.69 10.24
CA TYR A 10 -4.80 -2.79 9.35
C TYR A 10 -5.72 -1.58 9.50
N ASN A 11 -6.03 -1.21 10.75
CA ASN A 11 -6.90 -0.06 11.00
C ASN A 11 -6.30 1.23 10.46
N LYS A 12 -5.00 1.40 10.61
CA LYS A 12 -4.30 2.57 10.11
C LYS A 12 -4.38 2.66 8.58
N VAL A 13 -4.09 1.56 7.91
CA VAL A 13 -4.13 1.53 6.45
C VAL A 13 -5.56 1.68 5.94
N SER A 14 -6.51 0.96 6.52
CA SER A 14 -7.89 0.98 6.03
C SER A 14 -8.54 2.35 6.25
N SER A 15 -8.24 3.02 7.36
CA SER A 15 -8.82 4.35 7.62
C SER A 15 -8.37 5.37 6.56
N ILE A 16 -7.21 5.17 5.97
CA ILE A 16 -6.73 6.03 4.90
C ILE A 16 -7.29 5.57 3.56
N ALA A 17 -7.09 4.29 3.24
CA ALA A 17 -7.40 3.76 1.92
C ALA A 17 -8.88 3.82 1.58
N LEU A 18 -9.74 3.53 2.55
CA LEU A 18 -11.18 3.49 2.29
C LEU A 18 -11.79 4.87 2.07
N ASN A 19 -11.04 5.94 2.32
CA ASN A 19 -11.50 7.29 2.00
C ASN A 19 -11.29 7.67 0.54
N PHE A 20 -10.52 6.89 -0.21
CA PHE A 20 -10.32 7.19 -1.64
C PHE A 20 -11.51 6.67 -2.45
N PRO A 21 -11.97 7.43 -3.45
CA PRO A 21 -13.15 7.04 -4.23
C PRO A 21 -13.05 5.65 -4.83
N GLY A 22 -14.13 4.89 -4.73
CA GLY A 22 -14.21 3.56 -5.34
C GLY A 22 -13.40 2.47 -4.69
N THR A 23 -12.82 2.75 -3.51
CA THR A 23 -11.98 1.77 -2.83
C THR A 23 -12.83 0.79 -2.03
N ILE A 24 -12.49 -0.49 -2.14
CA ILE A 24 -13.10 -1.54 -1.35
C ILE A 24 -12.03 -2.39 -0.67
N ALA A 25 -12.36 -2.90 0.50
CA ALA A 25 -11.52 -3.88 1.18
C ALA A 25 -11.71 -5.24 0.51
N SER A 26 -10.61 -5.97 0.35
CA SER A 26 -10.63 -7.25 -0.35
C SER A 26 -9.52 -8.13 0.21
N THR A 27 -9.25 -9.25 -0.46
CA THR A 27 -8.10 -10.10 -0.17
C THR A 27 -7.35 -10.40 -1.46
N SER A 28 -6.06 -10.68 -1.33
CA SER A 28 -5.23 -11.09 -2.45
C SER A 28 -4.15 -12.00 -1.87
N TYR A 29 -4.01 -13.19 -2.45
CA TYR A 29 -3.05 -14.19 -1.95
C TYR A 29 -3.26 -14.46 -0.46
N ARG A 30 -4.54 -14.50 -0.03
CA ARG A 30 -4.95 -14.80 1.35
C ARG A 30 -4.56 -13.71 2.37
N THR A 31 -4.18 -12.54 1.90
CA THR A 31 -3.89 -11.41 2.79
C THR A 31 -4.83 -10.24 2.50
N PRO A 32 -5.06 -9.37 3.48
CA PRO A 32 -5.91 -8.20 3.24
C PRO A 32 -5.35 -7.30 2.14
N ALA A 33 -6.25 -6.77 1.33
CA ALA A 33 -5.88 -5.91 0.22
C ALA A 33 -6.95 -4.85 0.03
N PHE A 34 -6.60 -3.81 -0.74
CA PHE A 34 -7.54 -2.75 -1.10
C PHE A 34 -7.53 -2.59 -2.60
N LYS A 35 -8.72 -2.56 -3.18
CA LYS A 35 -8.90 -2.48 -4.63
C LYS A 35 -9.65 -1.21 -5.00
N VAL A 36 -9.34 -0.73 -6.20
CA VAL A 36 -10.10 0.34 -6.84
C VAL A 36 -10.43 -0.14 -8.25
N GLY A 37 -11.73 -0.14 -8.59
CA GLY A 37 -12.16 -0.82 -9.80
C GLY A 37 -11.85 -2.30 -9.66
N LYS A 38 -11.14 -2.85 -10.62
CA LYS A 38 -10.76 -4.27 -10.59
C LYS A 38 -9.30 -4.48 -10.18
N LYS A 39 -8.61 -3.42 -9.81
CA LYS A 39 -7.17 -3.48 -9.57
C LYS A 39 -6.83 -3.27 -8.11
N MET A 40 -5.93 -4.11 -7.61
CA MET A 40 -5.39 -3.96 -6.26
C MET A 40 -4.38 -2.81 -6.25
N PHE A 41 -4.45 -1.95 -5.22
CA PHE A 41 -3.45 -0.89 -5.09
C PHE A 41 -2.68 -0.98 -3.77
N ALA A 42 -3.09 -1.83 -2.84
CA ALA A 42 -2.37 -2.06 -1.60
C ALA A 42 -2.65 -3.48 -1.11
N ARG A 43 -1.63 -4.16 -0.60
CA ARG A 43 -1.78 -5.52 -0.11
C ARG A 43 -0.84 -5.74 1.07
N PHE A 44 -1.36 -6.34 2.13
CA PHE A 44 -0.51 -6.79 3.24
C PHE A 44 0.26 -8.04 2.84
N LYS A 45 1.52 -8.10 3.27
CA LYS A 45 2.28 -9.33 3.17
C LYS A 45 1.89 -10.27 4.31
N GLU A 46 2.32 -11.50 4.22
CA GLU A 46 1.99 -12.54 5.19
C GLU A 46 2.49 -12.23 6.60
N ASP A 47 3.51 -11.38 6.72
CA ASP A 47 4.04 -11.01 8.04
C ASP A 47 3.12 -10.05 8.80
N GLY A 48 2.09 -9.52 8.17
CA GLY A 48 1.13 -8.64 8.82
C GLY A 48 1.63 -7.24 9.10
N LYS A 49 2.84 -6.90 8.70
CA LYS A 49 3.43 -5.58 8.97
C LYS A 49 4.04 -4.91 7.74
N THR A 50 4.14 -5.63 6.63
CA THR A 50 4.69 -5.09 5.39
C THR A 50 3.56 -4.88 4.40
N LEU A 51 3.52 -3.71 3.80
CA LEU A 51 2.49 -3.35 2.83
C LEU A 51 3.12 -3.18 1.46
N VAL A 52 2.47 -3.73 0.44
CA VAL A 52 2.88 -3.55 -0.96
C VAL A 52 2.04 -2.45 -1.56
N VAL A 53 2.67 -1.44 -2.15
CA VAL A 53 1.99 -0.36 -2.86
C VAL A 53 2.65 -0.14 -4.21
N TYR A 54 1.97 0.58 -5.11
CA TYR A 54 2.51 0.92 -6.42
C TYR A 54 3.04 2.35 -6.40
N THR A 55 4.22 2.54 -6.98
CA THR A 55 4.83 3.85 -7.13
C THR A 55 5.87 3.79 -8.23
N GLU A 56 6.05 4.89 -8.93
CA GLU A 56 7.10 5.03 -9.92
C GLU A 56 8.31 5.78 -9.37
N GLU A 57 8.27 6.11 -8.08
CA GLU A 57 9.33 6.85 -7.41
C GLU A 57 9.99 6.04 -6.29
N ARG A 58 9.98 4.72 -6.39
CA ARG A 58 10.50 3.89 -5.31
C ARG A 58 11.99 4.16 -5.02
N ASP A 59 12.76 4.48 -6.03
CA ASP A 59 14.18 4.76 -5.82
C ASP A 59 14.39 5.96 -4.89
N LYS A 60 13.56 6.98 -5.07
CA LYS A 60 13.59 8.17 -4.22
C LYS A 60 13.27 7.82 -2.77
N TRP A 61 12.20 7.05 -2.55
CA TRP A 61 11.77 6.65 -1.21
C TRP A 61 12.79 5.73 -0.55
N MET A 62 13.30 4.76 -1.29
CA MET A 62 14.28 3.79 -0.77
C MET A 62 15.60 4.46 -0.43
N LYS A 63 15.99 5.45 -1.22
CA LYS A 63 17.22 6.20 -0.94
C LYS A 63 17.05 7.05 0.32
N GLN A 64 15.87 7.62 0.50
CA GLN A 64 15.58 8.48 1.64
C GLN A 64 15.57 7.71 2.96
N ASP A 65 14.97 6.52 2.94
CA ASP A 65 14.82 5.72 4.17
C ASP A 65 14.76 4.22 3.83
N PRO A 66 15.91 3.58 3.63
CA PRO A 66 15.94 2.17 3.22
C PRO A 66 15.49 1.19 4.31
N ALA A 67 15.40 1.65 5.56
CA ALA A 67 14.87 0.80 6.63
C ALA A 67 13.34 0.68 6.54
N THR A 68 12.67 1.69 6.01
CA THR A 68 11.22 1.73 5.92
C THR A 68 10.73 1.29 4.55
N PHE A 69 11.43 1.67 3.48
CA PHE A 69 11.01 1.44 2.10
C PHE A 69 12.02 0.56 1.39
N PHE A 70 11.54 -0.53 0.80
CA PHE A 70 12.44 -1.51 0.19
C PHE A 70 11.72 -2.34 -0.86
N ILE A 71 12.46 -3.20 -1.55
CA ILE A 71 11.89 -4.20 -2.45
C ILE A 71 12.56 -5.53 -2.19
N THR A 72 11.89 -6.59 -2.63
CA THR A 72 12.48 -7.91 -2.69
C THR A 72 12.65 -8.29 -4.16
N ASP A 73 13.36 -9.38 -4.42
CA ASP A 73 13.59 -9.82 -5.81
C ASP A 73 12.29 -10.02 -6.58
N HIS A 74 11.25 -10.46 -5.89
CA HIS A 74 9.94 -10.67 -6.53
C HIS A 74 9.41 -9.38 -7.17
N TYR A 75 9.68 -8.23 -6.56
CA TYR A 75 9.14 -6.95 -7.03
C TYR A 75 10.12 -6.13 -7.85
N LYS A 76 11.27 -6.69 -8.16
CA LYS A 76 12.32 -5.98 -8.89
C LYS A 76 11.83 -5.38 -10.21
N ASN A 77 11.00 -6.12 -10.94
CA ASN A 77 10.54 -5.72 -12.27
C ASN A 77 9.13 -5.12 -12.27
N TYR A 78 8.59 -4.79 -11.10
CA TYR A 78 7.26 -4.18 -10.98
C TYR A 78 7.39 -2.76 -10.42
N PRO A 79 6.49 -1.86 -10.79
CA PRO A 79 6.47 -0.50 -10.21
C PRO A 79 5.83 -0.53 -8.82
N ALA A 80 6.40 -1.34 -7.95
CA ALA A 80 5.87 -1.57 -6.61
C ALA A 80 6.98 -1.43 -5.58
N MET A 81 6.58 -1.15 -4.35
CA MET A 81 7.49 -0.94 -3.23
C MET A 81 6.87 -1.52 -1.98
N LEU A 82 7.72 -1.99 -1.07
CA LEU A 82 7.28 -2.50 0.22
C LEU A 82 7.53 -1.46 1.30
N ILE A 83 6.59 -1.38 2.25
CA ILE A 83 6.62 -0.42 3.35
C ILE A 83 6.59 -1.18 4.66
N ASP A 84 7.53 -0.89 5.55
CA ASP A 84 7.48 -1.40 6.92
C ASP A 84 6.51 -0.51 7.71
N LEU A 85 5.34 -1.05 8.04
CA LEU A 85 4.29 -0.28 8.69
C LEU A 85 4.64 0.12 10.13
N ALA A 86 5.60 -0.56 10.75
CA ALA A 86 6.05 -0.19 12.07
C ALA A 86 6.92 1.07 12.05
N MET A 87 7.50 1.40 10.90
CA MET A 87 8.46 2.49 10.77
C MET A 87 7.91 3.72 10.04
N VAL A 88 6.94 3.52 9.15
CA VAL A 88 6.47 4.61 8.28
C VAL A 88 5.67 5.63 9.05
N SER A 89 5.85 6.93 8.71
CA SER A 89 5.03 7.99 9.28
C SER A 89 3.64 7.96 8.64
N LYS A 90 2.66 8.49 9.37
CA LYS A 90 1.30 8.57 8.84
C LYS A 90 1.24 9.44 7.59
N LYS A 91 2.00 10.53 7.58
CA LYS A 91 2.06 11.44 6.44
C LYS A 91 2.55 10.73 5.18
N ASP A 92 3.66 10.00 5.30
CA ASP A 92 4.23 9.30 4.16
C ASP A 92 3.33 8.15 3.71
N LEU A 93 2.74 7.43 4.65
CA LEU A 93 1.82 6.35 4.33
C LEU A 93 0.61 6.87 3.54
N LYS A 94 0.05 7.99 3.98
CA LYS A 94 -1.09 8.60 3.29
C LYS A 94 -0.72 9.00 1.87
N GLN A 95 0.44 9.62 1.69
CA GLN A 95 0.90 10.04 0.37
C GLN A 95 1.13 8.83 -0.54
N LEU A 96 1.76 7.78 -0.02
CA LEU A 96 2.06 6.59 -0.81
C LEU A 96 0.80 5.83 -1.19
N LEU A 97 -0.16 5.73 -0.28
CA LEU A 97 -1.43 5.09 -0.59
C LEU A 97 -2.20 5.87 -1.65
N PHE A 98 -2.20 7.19 -1.55
CA PHE A 98 -2.88 8.02 -2.54
C PHE A 98 -2.23 7.87 -3.93
N THR A 99 -0.90 7.90 -3.99
CA THR A 99 -0.19 7.71 -5.25
C THR A 99 -0.50 6.35 -5.87
N SER A 100 -0.51 5.31 -5.04
CA SER A 100 -0.81 3.95 -5.50
C SER A 100 -2.24 3.87 -6.04
N TRP A 101 -3.19 4.48 -5.32
CA TRP A 101 -4.57 4.56 -5.78
C TRP A 101 -4.67 5.28 -7.13
N GLN A 102 -3.96 6.41 -7.28
CA GLN A 102 -3.98 7.16 -8.54
C GLN A 102 -3.47 6.32 -9.72
N ILE A 103 -2.41 5.57 -9.50
CA ILE A 103 -1.82 4.72 -10.55
C ILE A 103 -2.81 3.64 -10.98
N ARG A 104 -3.56 3.08 -10.05
CA ARG A 104 -4.42 1.94 -10.32
C ARG A 104 -5.87 2.29 -10.61
N ALA A 105 -6.33 3.47 -10.25
CA ALA A 105 -7.74 3.85 -10.40
C ALA A 105 -8.13 4.03 -11.86
N PRO A 106 -9.39 3.67 -12.21
CA PRO A 106 -9.92 4.00 -13.53
C PRO A 106 -9.94 5.50 -13.74
N LYS A 107 -9.74 5.93 -14.98
CA LYS A 107 -9.67 7.37 -15.30
C LYS A 107 -10.90 8.13 -14.84
N ARG A 108 -12.08 7.50 -14.86
CA ARG A 108 -13.32 8.18 -14.45
C ARG A 108 -13.29 8.65 -13.00
N LEU A 109 -12.52 7.98 -12.15
CA LEU A 109 -12.41 8.35 -10.74
C LEU A 109 -11.37 9.45 -10.50
N LEU A 110 -10.52 9.72 -11.47
CA LEU A 110 -9.50 10.76 -11.38
C LEU A 110 -10.00 12.11 -11.82
N LYS A 111 -11.13 12.16 -12.52
CA LYS A 111 -11.72 13.40 -12.98
C LYS A 111 -12.60 14.01 -11.90
N LYS A 112 -12.56 15.29 -11.83
CA LYS A 112 -13.39 16.06 -10.91
C LYS A 112 -14.43 16.86 -11.68
#